data_a1f7cd05bc1841c4a09dfd329663b733
#
_entry.id   a1f7cd05bc1841c4a09dfd329663b733
#
_cell.length_a   1.000
_cell.length_b   1.000
_cell.length_c   1.000
_cell.angle_alpha   90.00
_cell.angle_beta   90.00
_cell.angle_gamma   90.00
#
_symmetry.space_group_name_H-M   'P 1'
#
loop_
_entity.id
_entity.type
_entity.pdbx_description
1 polymer ?
#
loop_
_entity_poly.entity_id
_entity_poly.type
_entity_poly.pdbx_seq_one_letter_code
_entity_poly.pdbx_strand_id
1 'polypeptide(L)'
;IIEMQPVQEPEKEEKVTAAVQEAESAAEEVSDSTAYITKGTRIEGNIMTDGSLDIIGTVEGDVSSYGKLIVSGVVNGKVNSSEIYANAAKITGDICSTGSVKVGVGSVIVGNIEAQSAVIAGAVNGDLDVKGPVIVDSTAVIMGNIKSRSVQINNGAVIEGFCSQCYSDIDVKSFFA
;
A
#
# COMPACT_ATOMS: atom_id res chain seq x y z
N ILE A 1 19.05 -48.04 36.75
CA ILE A 1 19.45 -48.63 35.49
C ILE A 1 18.31 -48.51 34.46
N ILE A 2 17.19 -48.91 34.88
CA ILE A 2 15.99 -48.86 34.01
C ILE A 2 15.45 -47.45 33.84
N GLU A 3 15.76 -46.62 34.76
CA GLU A 3 15.26 -45.26 34.88
C GLU A 3 15.74 -44.32 33.75
N MET A 4 16.82 -44.67 33.09
CA MET A 4 17.33 -43.84 32.02
C MET A 4 16.60 -43.96 30.71
N GLN A 5 15.94 -45.05 30.44
CA GLN A 5 15.28 -45.31 29.19
C GLN A 5 13.99 -44.49 28.97
N PRO A 6 13.14 -44.32 29.96
CA PRO A 6 11.93 -43.54 29.78
C PRO A 6 12.18 -42.05 29.49
N VAL A 7 13.33 -41.54 29.95
CA VAL A 7 13.63 -40.13 29.79
C VAL A 7 13.97 -39.76 28.36
N GLN A 8 14.50 -40.66 27.58
CA GLN A 8 14.91 -40.36 26.19
C GLN A 8 13.74 -40.27 25.24
N GLU A 9 12.72 -41.02 25.43
CA GLU A 9 11.54 -41.02 24.55
C GLU A 9 10.79 -39.69 24.56
N PRO A 10 10.50 -39.07 25.70
CA PRO A 10 9.87 -37.77 25.73
C PRO A 10 10.69 -36.68 25.04
N GLU A 11 11.98 -36.73 25.16
CA GLU A 11 12.87 -35.73 24.50
C GLU A 11 12.76 -35.80 22.98
N LYS A 12 12.68 -36.99 22.43
CA LYS A 12 12.53 -37.17 20.98
C LYS A 12 11.19 -36.64 20.48
N GLU A 13 10.15 -36.88 21.22
CA GLU A 13 8.82 -36.36 20.88
C GLU A 13 8.77 -34.85 20.93
N GLU A 14 9.38 -34.26 21.91
CA GLU A 14 9.49 -32.80 22.03
C GLU A 14 10.22 -32.19 20.84
N LYS A 15 11.31 -32.80 20.39
CA LYS A 15 12.06 -32.33 19.23
C LYS A 15 11.22 -32.36 17.96
N VAL A 16 10.46 -33.40 17.75
CA VAL A 16 9.60 -33.53 16.57
C VAL A 16 8.49 -32.49 16.62
N THR A 17 7.88 -32.27 17.76
CA THR A 17 6.85 -31.26 17.93
C THR A 17 7.40 -29.86 17.70
N ALA A 18 8.57 -29.57 18.23
CA ALA A 18 9.21 -28.28 18.03
C ALA A 18 9.54 -28.03 16.56
N ALA A 19 10.00 -29.02 15.84
CA ALA A 19 10.30 -28.90 14.42
C ALA A 19 9.04 -28.62 13.59
N VAL A 20 7.92 -29.25 13.91
CA VAL A 20 6.65 -28.99 13.24
C VAL A 20 6.17 -27.59 13.53
N GLN A 21 6.25 -27.14 14.75
CA GLN A 21 5.88 -25.77 15.11
C GLN A 21 6.76 -24.72 14.43
N GLU A 22 8.04 -24.97 14.36
CA GLU A 22 8.95 -24.07 13.64
C GLU A 22 8.59 -23.98 12.15
N ALA A 23 8.24 -25.06 11.52
CA ALA A 23 7.83 -25.07 10.13
C ALA A 23 6.54 -24.27 9.91
N GLU A 24 5.57 -24.41 10.77
CA GLU A 24 4.33 -23.63 10.71
C GLU A 24 4.58 -22.15 10.96
N SER A 25 5.39 -21.82 11.95
CA SER A 25 5.76 -20.44 12.23
C SER A 25 6.51 -19.80 11.07
N ALA A 26 7.41 -20.54 10.42
CA ALA A 26 8.13 -20.04 9.26
C ALA A 26 7.19 -19.77 8.08
N ALA A 27 6.17 -20.60 7.88
CA ALA A 27 5.18 -20.39 6.84
C ALA A 27 4.32 -19.15 7.12
N GLU A 28 3.93 -18.92 8.36
CA GLU A 28 3.22 -17.72 8.76
C GLU A 28 4.10 -16.48 8.66
N GLU A 29 5.34 -16.57 9.05
CA GLU A 29 6.30 -15.48 8.95
C GLU A 29 6.54 -15.06 7.50
N VAL A 30 6.52 -15.99 6.55
CA VAL A 30 6.66 -15.66 5.13
C VAL A 30 5.50 -14.78 4.65
N SER A 31 4.30 -15.03 5.12
CA SER A 31 3.14 -14.21 4.74
C SER A 31 3.16 -12.81 5.37
N ASP A 32 3.74 -12.69 6.56
CA ASP A 32 3.84 -11.42 7.29
C ASP A 32 5.21 -10.74 7.12
N SER A 33 6.15 -11.37 6.42
CA SER A 33 7.48 -10.82 6.29
C SER A 33 7.49 -9.56 5.43
N THR A 34 8.22 -8.58 5.87
CA THR A 34 8.42 -7.32 5.16
C THR A 34 9.79 -7.32 4.50
N ALA A 35 9.81 -7.11 3.19
CA ALA A 35 11.05 -6.90 2.47
C ALA A 35 11.44 -5.42 2.53
N TYR A 36 12.72 -5.15 2.67
CA TYR A 36 13.24 -3.79 2.76
C TYR A 36 14.20 -3.50 1.61
N ILE A 37 13.97 -2.37 0.95
CA ILE A 37 14.92 -1.80 -0.02
C ILE A 37 15.52 -0.57 0.64
N THR A 38 16.75 -0.70 1.09
CA THR A 38 17.42 0.32 1.90
C THR A 38 17.88 1.52 1.06
N LYS A 39 18.17 2.60 1.73
CA LYS A 39 18.70 3.81 1.11
C LYS A 39 20.01 3.51 0.37
N GLY A 40 20.14 4.04 -0.83
CA GLY A 40 21.29 3.79 -1.68
C GLY A 40 21.16 2.55 -2.57
N THR A 41 20.13 1.74 -2.37
CA THR A 41 19.83 0.61 -3.26
C THR A 41 19.02 1.09 -4.45
N ARG A 42 19.47 0.71 -5.64
CA ARG A 42 18.74 0.96 -6.88
C ARG A 42 18.37 -0.37 -7.50
N ILE A 43 17.10 -0.52 -7.82
CA ILE A 43 16.59 -1.72 -8.48
C ILE A 43 16.06 -1.32 -9.85
N GLU A 44 16.55 -2.02 -10.88
CA GLU A 44 16.07 -1.87 -12.25
C GLU A 44 15.38 -3.18 -12.63
N GLY A 45 14.09 -3.11 -12.89
CA GLY A 45 13.28 -4.26 -13.23
C GLY A 45 12.04 -4.39 -12.36
N ASN A 46 11.31 -5.47 -12.55
CA ASN A 46 10.05 -5.69 -11.87
C ASN A 46 10.26 -6.34 -10.49
N ILE A 47 9.51 -5.89 -9.53
CA ILE A 47 9.49 -6.44 -8.18
C ILE A 47 8.14 -7.10 -7.94
N MET A 48 8.16 -8.34 -7.47
CA MET A 48 6.96 -9.04 -7.06
C MET A 48 7.18 -9.61 -5.67
N THR A 49 6.28 -9.35 -4.76
CA THR A 49 6.33 -9.87 -3.39
C THR A 49 4.95 -10.28 -2.92
N ASP A 50 4.89 -11.38 -2.19
CA ASP A 50 3.64 -11.86 -1.60
C ASP A 50 3.35 -11.20 -0.25
N GLY A 51 4.36 -10.67 0.40
CA GLY A 51 4.23 -9.97 1.68
C GLY A 51 4.29 -8.45 1.53
N SER A 52 4.66 -7.79 2.61
CA SER A 52 4.82 -6.34 2.64
C SER A 52 6.18 -5.93 2.09
N LEU A 53 6.24 -4.74 1.51
CA LEU A 53 7.47 -4.20 0.93
C LEU A 53 7.66 -2.76 1.44
N ASP A 54 8.86 -2.47 1.92
CA ASP A 54 9.26 -1.13 2.32
C ASP A 54 10.38 -0.63 1.40
N ILE A 55 10.09 0.41 0.64
CA ILE A 55 11.01 0.99 -0.33
C ILE A 55 11.55 2.32 0.20
N ILE A 56 12.81 2.32 0.60
CA ILE A 56 13.52 3.52 1.03
C ILE A 56 14.49 4.00 -0.06
N GLY A 57 14.91 3.10 -0.93
CA GLY A 57 15.81 3.36 -2.05
C GLY A 57 15.07 3.82 -3.32
N THR A 58 15.65 3.47 -4.45
CA THR A 58 15.11 3.81 -5.77
C THR A 58 14.71 2.55 -6.53
N VAL A 59 13.52 2.55 -7.11
CA VAL A 59 13.03 1.45 -7.96
C VAL A 59 12.65 2.01 -9.32
N GLU A 60 13.21 1.40 -10.36
CA GLU A 60 12.84 1.69 -11.73
C GLU A 60 12.23 0.43 -12.36
N GLY A 61 10.92 0.40 -12.46
CA GLY A 61 10.16 -0.75 -12.95
C GLY A 61 8.85 -0.92 -12.19
N ASP A 62 8.15 -1.99 -12.53
CA ASP A 62 6.84 -2.25 -11.94
C ASP A 62 6.99 -2.92 -10.57
N VAL A 63 6.21 -2.48 -9.61
CA VAL A 63 6.17 -3.02 -8.25
C VAL A 63 4.82 -3.68 -8.02
N SER A 64 4.84 -4.93 -7.64
CA SER A 64 3.63 -5.67 -7.30
C SER A 64 3.77 -6.29 -5.92
N SER A 65 2.87 -5.96 -5.02
CA SER A 65 2.83 -6.48 -3.66
C SER A 65 1.42 -6.92 -3.31
N TYR A 66 1.29 -8.09 -2.72
CA TYR A 66 -0.01 -8.55 -2.22
C TYR A 66 -0.30 -8.06 -0.80
N GLY A 67 0.72 -7.58 -0.11
CA GLY A 67 0.58 -7.02 1.22
C GLY A 67 0.57 -5.48 1.21
N LYS A 68 1.14 -4.92 2.25
CA LYS A 68 1.26 -3.48 2.43
C LYS A 68 2.54 -2.97 1.76
N LEU A 69 2.42 -1.92 0.98
CA LEU A 69 3.56 -1.26 0.36
C LEU A 69 3.81 0.08 1.04
N ILE A 70 4.99 0.25 1.58
CA ILE A 70 5.45 1.51 2.16
C ILE A 70 6.52 2.09 1.24
N VAL A 71 6.32 3.30 0.76
CA VAL A 71 7.28 3.98 -0.10
C VAL A 71 7.78 5.22 0.62
N SER A 72 9.08 5.27 0.88
CA SER A 72 9.77 6.44 1.45
C SER A 72 10.89 6.93 0.53
N GLY A 73 11.04 6.32 -0.64
CA GLY A 73 12.05 6.64 -1.65
C GLY A 73 11.44 7.09 -2.96
N VAL A 74 12.06 6.67 -4.05
CA VAL A 74 11.65 7.01 -5.41
C VAL A 74 11.21 5.75 -6.15
N VAL A 75 10.05 5.80 -6.77
CA VAL A 75 9.54 4.70 -7.61
C VAL A 75 9.14 5.27 -8.96
N ASN A 76 9.72 4.70 -10.01
CA ASN A 76 9.37 5.03 -11.39
C ASN A 76 8.79 3.79 -12.06
N GLY A 77 7.49 3.75 -12.24
CA GLY A 77 6.80 2.61 -12.84
C GLY A 77 5.42 2.39 -12.22
N LYS A 78 4.78 1.32 -12.64
CA LYS A 78 3.45 0.97 -12.18
C LYS A 78 3.52 0.29 -10.80
N VAL A 79 2.64 0.70 -9.90
CA VAL A 79 2.58 0.16 -8.54
C VAL A 79 1.24 -0.53 -8.31
N ASN A 80 1.30 -1.80 -7.96
CA ASN A 80 0.12 -2.58 -7.57
C ASN A 80 0.29 -3.10 -6.15
N SER A 81 -0.68 -2.85 -5.29
CA SER A 81 -0.63 -3.33 -3.90
C SER A 81 -2.02 -3.39 -3.28
N SER A 82 -2.14 -4.15 -2.20
CA SER A 82 -3.37 -4.12 -1.40
C SER A 82 -3.52 -2.81 -0.65
N GLU A 83 -2.46 -2.36 0.00
CA GLU A 83 -2.43 -1.08 0.69
C GLU A 83 -1.14 -0.34 0.34
N ILE A 84 -1.25 0.94 0.06
CA ILE A 84 -0.12 1.78 -0.30
C ILE A 84 0.00 2.92 0.71
N TYR A 85 1.19 3.08 1.23
CA TYR A 85 1.54 4.14 2.16
C TYR A 85 2.76 4.89 1.64
N ALA A 86 2.56 6.09 1.13
CA ALA A 86 3.65 6.95 0.67
C ALA A 86 3.97 7.97 1.75
N ASN A 87 5.22 8.01 2.18
CA ASN A 87 5.68 8.94 3.21
C ASN A 87 6.96 9.62 2.72
N ALA A 88 6.86 10.90 2.40
CA ALA A 88 7.93 11.68 1.80
C ALA A 88 8.51 10.99 0.55
N ALA A 89 7.65 10.35 -0.24
CA ALA A 89 8.01 9.55 -1.39
C ALA A 89 7.78 10.31 -2.69
N LYS A 90 8.51 9.89 -3.72
CA LYS A 90 8.27 10.37 -5.08
C LYS A 90 7.92 9.17 -5.96
N ILE A 91 6.71 9.17 -6.47
CA ILE A 91 6.21 8.09 -7.33
C ILE A 91 5.83 8.67 -8.67
N THR A 92 6.41 8.11 -9.72
CA THR A 92 6.06 8.48 -11.10
C THR A 92 5.54 7.25 -11.80
N GLY A 93 4.26 7.24 -12.15
CA GLY A 93 3.58 6.12 -12.78
C GLY A 93 2.20 5.87 -12.18
N ASP A 94 1.52 4.87 -12.71
CA ASP A 94 0.17 4.55 -12.27
C ASP A 94 0.18 3.75 -10.97
N ILE A 95 -0.73 4.07 -10.08
CA ILE A 95 -0.91 3.40 -8.81
C ILE A 95 -2.25 2.68 -8.81
N CYS A 96 -2.23 1.39 -8.55
CA CYS A 96 -3.42 0.58 -8.46
C CYS A 96 -3.44 -0.13 -7.10
N SER A 97 -4.47 0.13 -6.32
CA SER A 97 -4.63 -0.51 -5.01
C SER A 97 -5.99 -1.19 -4.92
N THR A 98 -6.01 -2.39 -4.39
CA THR A 98 -7.26 -3.10 -4.11
C THR A 98 -7.90 -2.66 -2.80
N GLY A 99 -7.18 -1.93 -1.97
CA GLY A 99 -7.65 -1.38 -0.70
C GLY A 99 -7.44 0.12 -0.62
N SER A 100 -6.64 0.56 0.33
CA SER A 100 -6.45 1.98 0.60
C SER A 100 -5.11 2.53 0.11
N VAL A 101 -5.11 3.79 -0.28
CA VAL A 101 -3.91 4.56 -0.61
C VAL A 101 -3.80 5.72 0.37
N LYS A 102 -2.67 5.82 1.03
CA LYS A 102 -2.36 6.95 1.90
C LYS A 102 -1.14 7.69 1.39
N VAL A 103 -1.32 8.95 1.06
CA VAL A 103 -0.24 9.82 0.60
C VAL A 103 0.09 10.79 1.72
N GLY A 104 1.23 10.59 2.35
CA GLY A 104 1.69 11.41 3.47
C GLY A 104 2.26 12.76 3.05
N VAL A 105 2.52 13.59 4.03
CA VAL A 105 3.09 14.92 3.83
C VAL A 105 4.48 14.82 3.17
N GLY A 106 4.75 15.67 2.19
CA GLY A 106 6.01 15.68 1.47
C GLY A 106 6.10 14.65 0.35
N SER A 107 5.08 13.83 0.15
CA SER A 107 5.01 12.90 -0.97
C SER A 107 4.57 13.59 -2.25
N VAL A 108 5.12 13.16 -3.37
CA VAL A 108 4.75 13.64 -4.70
C VAL A 108 4.40 12.43 -5.56
N ILE A 109 3.21 12.44 -6.14
CA ILE A 109 2.76 11.39 -7.05
C ILE A 109 2.42 12.02 -8.39
N VAL A 110 3.01 11.50 -9.44
CA VAL A 110 2.70 11.89 -10.82
C VAL A 110 2.20 10.67 -11.56
N GLY A 111 0.91 10.64 -11.85
CA GLY A 111 0.24 9.52 -12.50
C GLY A 111 -1.17 9.30 -11.97
N ASN A 112 -1.84 8.29 -12.50
CA ASN A 112 -3.20 7.97 -12.12
C ASN A 112 -3.24 7.09 -10.87
N ILE A 113 -4.26 7.29 -10.04
CA ILE A 113 -4.45 6.50 -8.81
C ILE A 113 -5.82 5.83 -8.87
N GLU A 114 -5.81 4.51 -8.76
CA GLU A 114 -7.02 3.70 -8.59
C GLU A 114 -7.01 3.04 -7.23
N ALA A 115 -8.07 3.20 -6.46
CA ALA A 115 -8.16 2.63 -5.11
C ALA A 115 -9.60 2.44 -4.67
N GLN A 116 -9.78 1.75 -3.54
CA GLN A 116 -11.09 1.67 -2.88
C GLN A 116 -11.31 2.87 -1.95
N SER A 117 -10.23 3.35 -1.33
CA SER A 117 -10.27 4.57 -0.53
C SER A 117 -8.92 5.29 -0.64
N ALA A 118 -8.92 6.59 -0.46
CA ALA A 118 -7.69 7.38 -0.53
C ALA A 118 -7.66 8.46 0.55
N VAL A 119 -6.49 8.63 1.15
CA VAL A 119 -6.21 9.76 2.06
C VAL A 119 -4.99 10.47 1.50
N ILE A 120 -5.13 11.72 1.17
CA ILE A 120 -4.09 12.48 0.50
C ILE A 120 -3.70 13.69 1.36
N ALA A 121 -2.44 13.73 1.76
CA ALA A 121 -1.84 14.85 2.48
C ALA A 121 -0.65 15.45 1.72
N GLY A 122 -0.27 14.85 0.60
CA GLY A 122 0.83 15.29 -0.26
C GLY A 122 0.37 15.88 -1.57
N ALA A 123 1.27 15.97 -2.54
CA ALA A 123 0.97 16.47 -3.88
C ALA A 123 0.68 15.33 -4.83
N VAL A 124 -0.40 15.45 -5.59
CA VAL A 124 -0.79 14.47 -6.61
C VAL A 124 -1.07 15.21 -7.92
N ASN A 125 -0.43 14.75 -8.97
CA ASN A 125 -0.67 15.25 -10.32
C ASN A 125 -1.14 14.08 -11.19
N GLY A 126 -2.41 14.05 -11.50
CA GLY A 126 -3.05 13.01 -12.28
C GLY A 126 -4.48 12.76 -11.84
N ASP A 127 -5.11 11.76 -12.44
CA ASP A 127 -6.50 11.44 -12.16
C ASP A 127 -6.61 10.45 -11.00
N LEU A 128 -7.55 10.72 -10.09
CA LEU A 128 -7.90 9.81 -9.02
C LEU A 128 -9.21 9.10 -9.35
N ASP A 129 -9.20 7.79 -9.32
CA ASP A 129 -10.40 6.97 -9.45
C ASP A 129 -10.55 6.13 -8.19
N VAL A 130 -11.35 6.60 -7.26
CA VAL A 130 -11.54 5.99 -5.96
C VAL A 130 -12.99 5.57 -5.81
N LYS A 131 -13.23 4.29 -5.68
CA LYS A 131 -14.60 3.74 -5.60
C LYS A 131 -15.29 3.99 -4.27
N GLY A 132 -14.56 4.44 -3.28
CA GLY A 132 -15.07 4.77 -1.96
C GLY A 132 -14.75 6.21 -1.57
N PRO A 133 -14.49 6.46 -0.28
CA PRO A 133 -14.24 7.81 0.21
C PRO A 133 -12.84 8.31 -0.15
N VAL A 134 -12.74 9.59 -0.45
CA VAL A 134 -11.48 10.33 -0.58
C VAL A 134 -11.42 11.37 0.52
N ILE A 135 -10.33 11.39 1.26
CA ILE A 135 -10.06 12.42 2.28
C ILE A 135 -8.86 13.23 1.79
N VAL A 136 -9.08 14.51 1.59
CA VAL A 136 -8.03 15.46 1.18
C VAL A 136 -7.66 16.28 2.40
N ASP A 137 -6.46 16.08 2.90
CA ASP A 137 -5.97 16.76 4.10
C ASP A 137 -5.59 18.21 3.80
N SER A 138 -5.42 19.01 4.83
CA SER A 138 -5.12 20.44 4.73
C SER A 138 -3.81 20.75 4.01
N THR A 139 -2.89 19.81 3.98
CA THR A 139 -1.58 19.96 3.30
C THR A 139 -1.57 19.42 1.88
N ALA A 140 -2.68 18.90 1.39
CA ALA A 140 -2.75 18.26 0.09
C ALA A 140 -2.84 19.28 -1.05
N VAL A 141 -2.18 18.96 -2.16
CA VAL A 141 -2.30 19.68 -3.43
C VAL A 141 -2.61 18.65 -4.50
N ILE A 142 -3.74 18.78 -5.15
CA ILE A 142 -4.17 17.86 -6.20
C ILE A 142 -4.39 18.62 -7.49
N MET A 143 -3.73 18.13 -8.54
CA MET A 143 -3.90 18.63 -9.91
C MET A 143 -4.45 17.49 -10.76
N GLY A 144 -5.70 17.59 -11.19
CA GLY A 144 -6.33 16.57 -12.01
C GLY A 144 -7.78 16.32 -11.62
N ASN A 145 -8.35 15.26 -12.17
CA ASN A 145 -9.74 14.92 -11.95
C ASN A 145 -9.87 13.89 -10.81
N ILE A 146 -10.88 14.09 -9.97
CA ILE A 146 -11.19 13.19 -8.88
C ILE A 146 -12.54 12.55 -9.14
N LYS A 147 -12.56 11.22 -9.18
CA LYS A 147 -13.78 10.43 -9.22
C LYS A 147 -13.87 9.63 -7.93
N SER A 148 -14.96 9.77 -7.21
CA SER A 148 -15.12 9.11 -5.92
C SER A 148 -16.58 8.90 -5.57
N ARG A 149 -16.82 8.15 -4.51
CA ARG A 149 -18.14 8.00 -3.93
C ARG A 149 -18.46 9.17 -3.00
N SER A 150 -17.50 9.56 -2.20
CA SER A 150 -17.60 10.71 -1.30
C SER A 150 -16.24 11.41 -1.18
N VAL A 151 -16.26 12.71 -0.97
CA VAL A 151 -15.06 13.51 -0.84
C VAL A 151 -15.15 14.34 0.44
N GLN A 152 -14.10 14.28 1.24
CA GLN A 152 -13.92 15.19 2.36
C GLN A 152 -12.69 16.03 2.09
N ILE A 153 -12.86 17.32 2.03
CA ILE A 153 -11.78 18.28 1.78
C ILE A 153 -11.58 19.11 3.03
N ASN A 154 -10.42 19.02 3.64
CA ASN A 154 -10.09 19.79 4.82
C ASN A 154 -9.63 21.19 4.44
N ASN A 155 -9.81 22.13 5.36
CA ASN A 155 -9.46 23.52 5.16
C ASN A 155 -7.95 23.67 4.91
N GLY A 156 -7.59 24.34 3.82
CA GLY A 156 -6.20 24.53 3.40
C GLY A 156 -5.78 23.67 2.21
N ALA A 157 -6.54 22.65 1.87
CA ALA A 157 -6.26 21.84 0.70
C ALA A 157 -6.46 22.62 -0.60
N VAL A 158 -5.65 22.31 -1.59
CA VAL A 158 -5.73 22.94 -2.93
C VAL A 158 -6.07 21.84 -3.95
N ILE A 159 -7.14 22.04 -4.69
CA ILE A 159 -7.54 21.15 -5.76
C ILE A 159 -7.73 21.98 -7.03
N GLU A 160 -7.01 21.59 -8.08
CA GLU A 160 -7.16 22.19 -9.39
C GLU A 160 -7.60 21.11 -10.38
N GLY A 161 -8.85 21.17 -10.80
CA GLY A 161 -9.46 20.18 -11.67
C GLY A 161 -10.92 19.93 -11.34
N PHE A 162 -11.44 18.81 -11.81
CA PHE A 162 -12.82 18.41 -11.57
C PHE A 162 -12.92 17.37 -10.46
N CYS A 163 -13.92 17.54 -9.59
CA CYS A 163 -14.25 16.57 -8.58
C CYS A 163 -15.66 16.04 -8.87
N SER A 164 -15.76 14.73 -9.09
CA SER A 164 -17.02 14.08 -9.42
C SER A 164 -17.29 12.92 -8.45
N GLN A 165 -18.49 12.89 -7.91
CA GLN A 165 -18.97 11.79 -7.07
C GLN A 165 -19.77 10.78 -7.89
N CYS A 166 -19.20 10.31 -8.99
CA CYS A 166 -19.88 9.42 -9.94
C CYS A 166 -20.21 8.04 -9.36
N TYR A 167 -19.58 7.65 -8.25
CA TYR A 167 -19.87 6.40 -7.55
C TYR A 167 -20.85 6.57 -6.38
N SER A 168 -21.42 7.75 -6.23
CA SER A 168 -22.50 8.01 -5.26
C SER A 168 -23.78 7.31 -5.70
N ASP A 169 -24.52 6.76 -4.74
CA ASP A 169 -25.81 6.13 -4.99
C ASP A 169 -26.93 7.15 -5.24
N ILE A 170 -26.63 8.43 -5.15
CA ILE A 170 -27.59 9.52 -5.29
C ILE A 170 -27.65 9.96 -6.76
N ASP A 171 -28.85 9.92 -7.34
CA ASP A 171 -29.09 10.51 -8.63
C ASP A 171 -29.36 12.00 -8.49
N VAL A 172 -28.34 12.80 -8.77
CA VAL A 172 -28.41 14.26 -8.65
C VAL A 172 -29.46 14.86 -9.59
N LYS A 173 -29.67 14.26 -10.75
CA LYS A 173 -30.63 14.75 -11.73
C LYS A 173 -32.08 14.67 -11.23
N SER A 174 -32.39 13.70 -10.36
CA SER A 174 -33.75 13.54 -9.84
C SER A 174 -34.14 14.69 -8.91
N PHE A 175 -33.20 15.43 -8.36
CA PHE A 175 -33.46 16.59 -7.49
C PHE A 175 -33.79 17.87 -8.29
N PHE A 176 -33.37 17.93 -9.54
CA PHE A 176 -33.51 19.12 -10.38
C PHE A 176 -34.47 18.92 -11.53
N ALA A 177 -34.98 17.73 -11.71
CA ALA A 177 -36.00 17.42 -12.70
C ALA A 177 -37.43 17.72 -12.17
#